data_9807ab24f1a76612f895e1ae125228ac
#
_entry.id   9807ab24f1a76612f895e1ae125228ac
#
_cell.length_a   1.000
_cell.length_b   1.000
_cell.length_c   1.000
_cell.angle_alpha   90.00
_cell.angle_beta   90.00
_cell.angle_gamma   90.00
#
_symmetry.space_group_name_H-M   'P 1'
#
loop_
_entity.id
_entity.type
_entity.pdbx_description
1 polymer ?
#
loop_
_entity_poly.entity_id
_entity_poly.type
_entity_poly.pdbx_seq_one_letter_code
_entity_poly.pdbx_strand_id
1 'polypeptide(L)'
;MPPSATPKQKEVLDFIVQFINEQGYPPSYREIAEGLDISSPSTIHVHVQALRERGYLRASANGNARELEPTDKAVRWGKSIVLPLKGLITAGVPIEAVEEHETFAVPVELAPDSANSYVLRVKGESMIEDGILDGDYVVVERNPSPKNGDVVVALLDNSYATLKRFYREKDRIRLQPANAKMKPIYTHDPLIQGIVRAVIRNFRPRALGYS
;
A
#
# COMPACT_ATOMS: atom_id res chain seq x y z
N MET A 1 13.06 -0.60 -4.74
CA MET A 1 11.92 -0.06 -5.51
C MET A 1 12.38 1.15 -6.29
N PRO A 2 12.03 1.31 -7.57
CA PRO A 2 12.29 2.57 -8.24
C PRO A 2 11.54 3.69 -7.51
N PRO A 3 12.15 4.88 -7.38
CA PRO A 3 11.52 6.00 -6.68
C PRO A 3 10.17 6.34 -7.32
N SER A 4 9.18 6.69 -6.49
CA SER A 4 7.88 7.18 -6.95
C SER A 4 8.08 8.38 -7.88
N ALA A 5 7.16 8.58 -8.83
CA ALA A 5 7.25 9.73 -9.71
C ALA A 5 7.10 11.04 -8.91
N THR A 6 7.74 12.09 -9.39
CA THR A 6 7.69 13.43 -8.76
C THR A 6 6.31 14.07 -8.94
N PRO A 7 5.93 15.10 -8.13
CA PRO A 7 4.66 15.80 -8.30
C PRO A 7 4.44 16.31 -9.73
N LYS A 8 5.49 16.86 -10.38
CA LYS A 8 5.38 17.34 -11.76
C LYS A 8 5.20 16.21 -12.77
N GLN A 9 5.82 15.05 -12.56
CA GLN A 9 5.59 13.86 -13.38
C GLN A 9 4.16 13.33 -13.19
N LYS A 10 3.61 13.46 -11.99
CA LYS A 10 2.21 13.12 -11.74
C LYS A 10 1.27 14.02 -12.53
N GLU A 11 1.46 15.33 -12.51
CA GLU A 11 0.65 16.28 -13.30
C GLU A 11 0.66 15.92 -14.79
N VAL A 12 1.84 15.63 -15.35
CA VAL A 12 1.98 15.19 -16.76
C VAL A 12 1.22 13.90 -17.02
N LEU A 13 1.33 12.91 -16.12
CA LEU A 13 0.63 11.64 -16.29
C LEU A 13 -0.89 11.80 -16.15
N ASP A 14 -1.36 12.56 -15.18
CA ASP A 14 -2.78 12.82 -14.96
C ASP A 14 -3.39 13.52 -16.20
N PHE A 15 -2.68 14.50 -16.76
CA PHE A 15 -3.09 15.16 -18.01
C PHE A 15 -3.21 14.17 -19.19
N ILE A 16 -2.20 13.30 -19.38
CA ILE A 16 -2.22 12.30 -20.44
C ILE A 16 -3.42 11.36 -20.28
N VAL A 17 -3.67 10.84 -19.09
CA VAL A 17 -4.78 9.93 -18.80
C VAL A 17 -6.13 10.62 -19.04
N GLN A 18 -6.28 11.84 -18.55
CA GLN A 18 -7.51 12.62 -18.72
C GLN A 18 -7.77 12.93 -20.20
N PHE A 19 -6.76 13.41 -20.92
CA PHE A 19 -6.86 13.75 -22.34
C PHE A 19 -7.29 12.53 -23.19
N ILE A 20 -6.69 11.35 -22.92
CA ILE A 20 -7.07 10.11 -23.61
C ILE A 20 -8.52 9.74 -23.32
N ASN A 21 -8.97 9.88 -22.05
CA ASN A 21 -10.35 9.58 -21.68
C ASN A 21 -11.36 10.52 -22.35
N GLU A 22 -11.01 11.79 -22.55
CA GLU A 22 -11.88 12.81 -23.14
C GLU A 22 -11.86 12.79 -24.69
N GLN A 23 -10.68 12.63 -25.27
CA GLN A 23 -10.49 12.76 -26.72
C GLN A 23 -10.42 11.41 -27.46
N GLY A 24 -10.15 10.30 -26.76
CA GLY A 24 -10.02 8.97 -27.36
C GLY A 24 -8.68 8.69 -28.05
N TYR A 25 -7.72 9.63 -27.99
CA TYR A 25 -6.36 9.46 -28.54
C TYR A 25 -5.32 10.14 -27.64
N PRO A 26 -4.03 9.74 -27.69
CA PRO A 26 -3.00 10.33 -26.85
C PRO A 26 -2.62 11.76 -27.28
N PRO A 27 -2.34 12.67 -26.33
CA PRO A 27 -1.88 14.01 -26.61
C PRO A 27 -0.47 14.03 -27.19
N SER A 28 -0.15 15.06 -27.97
CA SER A 28 1.21 15.39 -28.34
C SER A 28 1.95 16.10 -27.19
N TYR A 29 3.27 16.12 -27.21
CA TYR A 29 4.07 16.87 -26.19
C TYR A 29 3.75 18.36 -26.16
N ARG A 30 3.32 18.92 -27.29
CA ARG A 30 2.90 20.32 -27.39
C ARG A 30 1.57 20.55 -26.68
N GLU A 31 0.58 19.70 -26.89
CA GLU A 31 -0.71 19.76 -26.22
C GLU A 31 -0.55 19.61 -24.69
N ILE A 32 0.35 18.72 -24.25
CA ILE A 32 0.66 18.59 -22.83
C ILE A 32 1.31 19.86 -22.28
N ALA A 33 2.27 20.44 -23.00
CA ALA A 33 2.96 21.65 -22.57
C ALA A 33 2.00 22.83 -22.47
N GLU A 34 1.12 23.01 -23.48
CA GLU A 34 0.08 24.03 -23.50
C GLU A 34 -0.95 23.82 -22.37
N GLY A 35 -1.43 22.60 -22.16
CA GLY A 35 -2.43 22.29 -21.13
C GLY A 35 -1.93 22.41 -19.70
N LEU A 36 -0.61 22.28 -19.47
CA LEU A 36 0.02 22.41 -18.14
C LEU A 36 0.78 23.73 -17.94
N ASP A 37 0.66 24.68 -18.87
CA ASP A 37 1.39 25.94 -18.86
C ASP A 37 2.92 25.78 -18.70
N ILE A 38 3.45 24.79 -19.42
CA ILE A 38 4.89 24.50 -19.46
C ILE A 38 5.50 25.09 -20.73
N SER A 39 6.48 25.97 -20.58
CA SER A 39 7.05 26.76 -21.67
C SER A 39 7.73 25.95 -22.78
N SER A 40 8.11 24.69 -22.55
CA SER A 40 8.86 23.89 -23.52
C SER A 40 8.38 22.43 -23.64
N PRO A 41 8.04 21.98 -24.87
CA PRO A 41 7.79 20.57 -25.14
C PRO A 41 8.98 19.64 -24.81
N SER A 42 10.21 20.16 -24.80
CA SER A 42 11.40 19.41 -24.40
C SER A 42 11.35 19.01 -22.92
N THR A 43 10.78 19.84 -22.07
CA THR A 43 10.56 19.52 -20.65
C THR A 43 9.57 18.37 -20.50
N ILE A 44 8.51 18.34 -21.30
CA ILE A 44 7.55 17.24 -21.33
C ILE A 44 8.24 15.95 -21.77
N HIS A 45 9.10 15.99 -22.78
CA HIS A 45 9.86 14.82 -23.22
C HIS A 45 10.65 14.18 -22.04
N VAL A 46 11.33 15.00 -21.22
CA VAL A 46 12.09 14.51 -20.06
C VAL A 46 11.15 13.83 -19.04
N HIS A 47 10.00 14.43 -18.75
CA HIS A 47 9.02 13.84 -17.84
C HIS A 47 8.42 12.54 -18.38
N VAL A 48 8.07 12.48 -19.66
CA VAL A 48 7.57 11.30 -20.33
C VAL A 48 8.60 10.17 -20.31
N GLN A 49 9.86 10.48 -20.59
CA GLN A 49 10.93 9.48 -20.52
C GLN A 49 11.06 8.89 -19.12
N ALA A 50 11.07 9.73 -18.11
CA ALA A 50 11.12 9.28 -16.71
C ALA A 50 9.87 8.46 -16.30
N LEU A 51 8.70 8.76 -16.84
CA LEU A 51 7.47 7.97 -16.61
C LEU A 51 7.54 6.60 -17.30
N ARG A 52 8.14 6.51 -18.47
CA ARG A 52 8.41 5.23 -19.17
C ARG A 52 9.38 4.36 -18.39
N GLU A 53 10.52 4.91 -17.95
CA GLU A 53 11.51 4.20 -17.16
C GLU A 53 10.94 3.66 -15.84
N ARG A 54 9.96 4.37 -15.28
CA ARG A 54 9.23 3.94 -14.06
C ARG A 54 8.05 3.02 -14.34
N GLY A 55 7.76 2.72 -15.63
CA GLY A 55 6.69 1.82 -16.03
C GLY A 55 5.28 2.39 -15.88
N TYR A 56 5.11 3.72 -15.88
CA TYR A 56 3.79 4.36 -15.91
C TYR A 56 3.27 4.54 -17.35
N LEU A 57 4.16 4.67 -18.30
CA LEU A 57 3.86 4.69 -19.73
C LEU A 57 4.58 3.53 -20.41
N ARG A 58 3.97 2.94 -21.44
CA ARG A 58 4.62 1.90 -22.24
C ARG A 58 5.84 2.47 -22.98
N ALA A 59 6.84 1.63 -23.22
CA ALA A 59 7.97 1.98 -24.06
C ALA A 59 7.47 2.17 -25.49
N SER A 60 7.87 3.28 -26.15
CA SER A 60 7.59 3.47 -27.56
C SER A 60 8.47 2.56 -28.40
N ALA A 61 7.88 1.76 -29.27
CA ALA A 61 8.63 0.90 -30.17
C ALA A 61 9.36 1.69 -31.27
N ASN A 62 8.83 2.88 -31.65
CA ASN A 62 9.30 3.65 -32.81
C ASN A 62 9.69 5.10 -32.47
N GLY A 63 9.76 5.47 -31.18
CA GLY A 63 10.10 6.84 -30.77
C GLY A 63 9.05 7.90 -31.12
N ASN A 64 7.85 7.49 -31.50
CA ASN A 64 6.80 8.41 -31.93
C ASN A 64 6.20 9.15 -30.71
N ALA A 65 6.14 10.49 -30.78
CA ALA A 65 5.64 11.34 -29.71
C ALA A 65 4.15 11.08 -29.34
N ARG A 66 3.38 10.44 -30.20
CA ARG A 66 1.98 10.07 -29.97
C ARG A 66 1.79 8.67 -29.36
N GLU A 67 2.85 7.93 -29.08
CA GLU A 67 2.77 6.62 -28.39
C GLU A 67 2.82 6.81 -26.86
N LEU A 68 1.87 7.58 -26.32
CA LEU A 68 1.72 7.80 -24.87
C LEU A 68 0.62 6.89 -24.34
N GLU A 69 0.93 5.59 -24.21
CA GLU A 69 -0.03 4.61 -23.71
C GLU A 69 0.18 4.39 -22.19
N PRO A 70 -0.80 4.78 -21.34
CA PRO A 70 -0.73 4.54 -19.90
C PRO A 70 -0.78 3.04 -19.60
N THR A 71 0.03 2.60 -18.65
CA THR A 71 -0.05 1.24 -18.10
C THR A 71 -1.13 1.16 -17.02
N ASP A 72 -1.49 -0.06 -16.59
CA ASP A 72 -2.40 -0.27 -15.45
C ASP A 72 -1.89 0.43 -14.19
N LYS A 73 -0.58 0.52 -14.02
CA LYS A 73 0.06 1.27 -12.95
C LYS A 73 -0.28 2.77 -13.00
N ALA A 74 -0.29 3.36 -14.19
CA ALA A 74 -0.66 4.76 -14.39
C ALA A 74 -2.14 5.02 -14.06
N VAL A 75 -3.02 4.15 -14.54
CA VAL A 75 -4.46 4.27 -14.33
C VAL A 75 -4.83 4.15 -12.85
N ARG A 76 -4.07 3.39 -12.08
CA ARG A 76 -4.27 3.21 -10.64
C ARG A 76 -3.65 4.31 -9.79
N TRP A 77 -2.66 5.01 -10.30
CA TRP A 77 -1.90 5.98 -9.49
C TRP A 77 -2.77 7.16 -9.00
N GLY A 78 -2.69 7.39 -7.69
CA GLY A 78 -3.45 8.45 -7.02
C GLY A 78 -4.92 8.13 -6.80
N LYS A 79 -5.41 6.93 -7.19
CA LYS A 79 -6.74 6.46 -6.82
C LYS A 79 -6.72 5.91 -5.40
N SER A 80 -7.80 6.12 -4.68
CA SER A 80 -8.04 5.48 -3.39
C SER A 80 -9.00 4.32 -3.57
N ILE A 81 -8.79 3.27 -2.81
CA ILE A 81 -9.72 2.15 -2.65
C ILE A 81 -10.20 2.10 -1.23
N VAL A 82 -11.40 1.60 -1.04
CA VAL A 82 -12.01 1.42 0.27
C VAL A 82 -11.81 -0.04 0.68
N LEU A 83 -11.11 -0.25 1.80
CA LEU A 83 -10.88 -1.57 2.38
C LEU A 83 -11.69 -1.74 3.66
N PRO A 84 -12.11 -2.96 4.01
CA PRO A 84 -12.72 -3.22 5.31
C PRO A 84 -11.71 -2.89 6.42
N LEU A 85 -12.13 -2.08 7.39
CA LEU A 85 -11.41 -1.87 8.63
C LEU A 85 -11.85 -2.98 9.58
N LYS A 86 -10.96 -3.91 9.86
CA LYS A 86 -11.18 -4.95 10.85
C LYS A 86 -10.74 -4.43 12.22
N GLY A 87 -11.55 -4.73 13.23
CA GLY A 87 -11.36 -4.20 14.57
C GLY A 87 -10.00 -4.51 15.19
N LEU A 88 -9.77 -3.93 16.36
CA LEU A 88 -8.56 -4.07 17.16
C LEU A 88 -8.10 -5.53 17.25
N ILE A 89 -6.84 -5.80 16.94
CA ILE A 89 -6.20 -7.05 17.34
C ILE A 89 -6.12 -7.03 18.87
N THR A 90 -7.15 -7.52 19.51
CA THR A 90 -7.18 -7.68 20.97
C THR A 90 -6.93 -9.14 21.27
N ALA A 91 -6.03 -9.41 22.21
CA ALA A 91 -5.85 -10.77 22.70
C ALA A 91 -7.21 -11.35 23.14
N GLY A 92 -7.59 -12.49 22.56
CA GLY A 92 -8.77 -13.24 22.99
C GLY A 92 -10.04 -13.09 22.14
N VAL A 93 -10.03 -12.29 21.06
CA VAL A 93 -11.20 -12.19 20.15
C VAL A 93 -10.77 -12.51 18.71
N PRO A 94 -11.39 -13.48 18.03
CA PRO A 94 -11.15 -13.73 16.61
C PRO A 94 -11.46 -12.49 15.78
N ILE A 95 -10.63 -12.19 14.77
CA ILE A 95 -10.81 -11.04 13.86
C ILE A 95 -12.19 -11.05 13.17
N GLU A 96 -12.76 -12.23 12.97
CA GLU A 96 -14.06 -12.43 12.30
C GLU A 96 -15.27 -12.09 13.20
N ALA A 97 -15.07 -11.97 14.51
CA ALA A 97 -16.16 -11.74 15.45
C ALA A 97 -16.53 -10.25 15.61
N VAL A 98 -15.80 -9.35 14.98
CA VAL A 98 -16.11 -7.92 15.02
C VAL A 98 -16.75 -7.54 13.69
N GLU A 99 -18.07 -7.57 13.66
CA GLU A 99 -18.90 -6.97 12.60
C GLU A 99 -18.82 -5.44 12.71
N GLU A 100 -17.68 -4.86 12.42
CA GLU A 100 -17.60 -3.43 12.21
C GLU A 100 -17.72 -3.15 10.71
N HIS A 101 -18.79 -2.49 10.33
CA HIS A 101 -19.03 -1.98 8.97
C HIS A 101 -18.13 -0.77 8.65
N GLU A 102 -17.07 -0.58 9.42
CA GLU A 102 -16.13 0.49 9.19
C GLU A 102 -15.22 0.18 7.98
N THR A 103 -14.94 1.22 7.24
CA THR A 103 -14.06 1.14 6.07
C THR A 103 -12.96 2.17 6.17
N PHE A 104 -11.85 1.90 5.48
CA PHE A 104 -10.69 2.78 5.46
C PHE A 104 -10.22 2.99 4.02
N ALA A 105 -10.13 4.26 3.60
CA ALA A 105 -9.64 4.60 2.27
C ALA A 105 -8.11 4.60 2.26
N VAL A 106 -7.51 3.82 1.37
CA VAL A 106 -6.06 3.74 1.18
C VAL A 106 -5.69 4.01 -0.28
N PRO A 107 -4.49 4.55 -0.57
CA PRO A 107 -3.96 4.57 -1.91
C PRO A 107 -3.91 3.16 -2.52
N VAL A 108 -4.33 3.02 -3.76
CA VAL A 108 -4.41 1.71 -4.43
C VAL A 108 -3.03 1.01 -4.52
N GLU A 109 -1.95 1.79 -4.53
CA GLU A 109 -0.58 1.29 -4.55
C GLU A 109 -0.20 0.51 -3.29
N LEU A 110 -0.85 0.79 -2.17
CA LEU A 110 -0.62 0.09 -0.89
C LEU A 110 -1.39 -1.23 -0.79
N ALA A 111 -2.40 -1.42 -1.65
CA ALA A 111 -3.19 -2.64 -1.71
C ALA A 111 -3.54 -2.99 -3.17
N PRO A 112 -2.56 -3.42 -3.99
CA PRO A 112 -2.78 -3.74 -5.39
C PRO A 112 -3.80 -4.88 -5.60
N ASP A 113 -3.90 -5.80 -4.65
CA ASP A 113 -4.96 -6.82 -4.57
C ASP A 113 -5.97 -6.42 -3.48
N SER A 114 -6.89 -5.51 -3.85
CA SER A 114 -7.88 -4.98 -2.94
C SER A 114 -8.88 -6.03 -2.45
N ALA A 115 -9.20 -7.02 -3.27
CA ALA A 115 -10.13 -8.09 -2.92
C ALA A 115 -9.59 -8.97 -1.77
N ASN A 116 -8.26 -9.12 -1.72
CA ASN A 116 -7.56 -9.88 -0.69
C ASN A 116 -6.88 -8.99 0.37
N SER A 117 -7.28 -7.73 0.47
CA SER A 117 -6.68 -6.79 1.43
C SER A 117 -7.70 -6.30 2.45
N TYR A 118 -7.21 -5.94 3.62
CA TYR A 118 -7.97 -5.31 4.69
C TYR A 118 -7.06 -4.40 5.52
N VAL A 119 -7.64 -3.54 6.32
CA VAL A 119 -6.92 -2.69 7.27
C VAL A 119 -7.16 -3.18 8.68
N LEU A 120 -6.11 -3.16 9.50
CA LEU A 120 -6.20 -3.40 10.94
C LEU A 120 -5.69 -2.20 11.70
N ARG A 121 -6.32 -1.92 12.84
CA ARG A 121 -5.79 -0.99 13.82
C ARG A 121 -4.87 -1.72 14.79
N VAL A 122 -3.65 -1.22 14.94
CA VAL A 122 -2.63 -1.78 15.83
C VAL A 122 -2.94 -1.43 17.27
N LYS A 123 -2.79 -2.42 18.17
CA LYS A 123 -2.81 -2.22 19.63
C LYS A 123 -1.59 -2.87 20.25
N GLY A 124 -0.90 -2.11 21.11
CA GLY A 124 0.26 -2.57 21.85
C GLY A 124 1.58 -2.21 21.21
N GLU A 125 2.66 -2.67 21.81
CA GLU A 125 4.03 -2.19 21.58
C GLU A 125 4.96 -3.28 21.04
N SER A 126 4.42 -4.39 20.54
CA SER A 126 5.23 -5.54 20.14
C SER A 126 6.13 -5.32 18.93
N MET A 127 5.88 -4.27 18.13
CA MET A 127 6.55 -3.97 16.87
C MET A 127 7.14 -2.55 16.82
N ILE A 128 7.42 -1.94 17.96
CA ILE A 128 7.88 -0.54 18.05
C ILE A 128 9.24 -0.31 17.39
N GLU A 129 10.14 -1.28 17.42
CA GLU A 129 11.46 -1.18 16.79
C GLU A 129 11.37 -1.27 15.24
N ASP A 130 10.27 -1.79 14.71
CA ASP A 130 9.93 -1.73 13.28
C ASP A 130 9.14 -0.46 12.92
N GLY A 131 8.96 0.45 13.87
CA GLY A 131 8.24 1.70 13.66
C GLY A 131 6.71 1.53 13.61
N ILE A 132 6.17 0.36 13.97
CA ILE A 132 4.72 0.12 14.07
C ILE A 132 4.31 0.38 15.53
N LEU A 133 3.53 1.43 15.75
CA LEU A 133 3.16 1.91 17.08
C LEU A 133 1.68 1.63 17.39
N ASP A 134 1.35 1.71 18.68
CA ASP A 134 -0.04 1.65 19.14
C ASP A 134 -0.90 2.74 18.46
N GLY A 135 -2.05 2.34 17.94
CA GLY A 135 -2.98 3.22 17.22
C GLY A 135 -2.70 3.40 15.72
N ASP A 136 -1.60 2.88 15.19
CA ASP A 136 -1.37 2.82 13.74
C ASP A 136 -2.42 1.98 13.03
N TYR A 137 -2.55 2.20 11.72
CA TYR A 137 -3.28 1.32 10.81
C TYR A 137 -2.29 0.55 9.95
N VAL A 138 -2.50 -0.74 9.77
CA VAL A 138 -1.70 -1.57 8.88
C VAL A 138 -2.58 -2.10 7.75
N VAL A 139 -2.08 -1.98 6.53
CA VAL A 139 -2.68 -2.62 5.35
C VAL A 139 -2.15 -4.04 5.28
N VAL A 140 -3.05 -5.01 5.29
CA VAL A 140 -2.74 -6.44 5.33
C VAL A 140 -3.27 -7.10 4.07
N GLU A 141 -2.41 -7.83 3.37
CA GLU A 141 -2.78 -8.72 2.27
C GLU A 141 -2.99 -10.14 2.82
N ARG A 142 -4.13 -10.76 2.55
CA ARG A 142 -4.39 -12.16 2.91
C ARG A 142 -3.47 -13.07 2.12
N ASN A 143 -2.47 -13.58 2.77
CA ASN A 143 -1.49 -14.48 2.19
C ASN A 143 -1.04 -15.48 3.29
N PRO A 144 -1.33 -16.77 3.16
CA PRO A 144 -0.97 -17.77 4.16
C PRO A 144 0.49 -18.22 4.06
N SER A 145 1.26 -17.73 3.10
CA SER A 145 2.62 -18.19 2.80
C SER A 145 3.66 -17.08 2.93
N PRO A 146 3.93 -16.58 4.16
CA PRO A 146 4.93 -15.57 4.40
C PRO A 146 6.35 -16.10 4.20
N LYS A 147 7.26 -15.18 3.89
CA LYS A 147 8.70 -15.42 3.88
C LYS A 147 9.32 -15.01 5.22
N ASN A 148 10.49 -15.55 5.51
CA ASN A 148 11.24 -15.15 6.71
C ASN A 148 11.54 -13.65 6.70
N GLY A 149 11.19 -13.00 7.82
CA GLY A 149 11.30 -11.55 7.99
C GLY A 149 10.03 -10.76 7.69
N ASP A 150 9.03 -11.35 7.02
CA ASP A 150 7.75 -10.68 6.80
C ASP A 150 7.06 -10.36 8.14
N VAL A 151 6.45 -9.19 8.22
CA VAL A 151 5.55 -8.85 9.33
C VAL A 151 4.18 -9.44 9.03
N VAL A 152 3.70 -10.31 9.91
CA VAL A 152 2.46 -11.04 9.70
C VAL A 152 1.43 -10.74 10.79
N VAL A 153 0.17 -10.90 10.41
CA VAL A 153 -0.93 -11.09 11.36
C VAL A 153 -1.09 -12.60 11.55
N ALA A 154 -0.77 -13.07 12.73
CA ALA A 154 -0.91 -14.48 13.11
C ALA A 154 -1.97 -14.65 14.19
N LEU A 155 -2.84 -15.64 14.00
CA LEU A 155 -3.79 -16.10 15.01
C LEU A 155 -3.16 -17.27 15.76
N LEU A 156 -3.10 -17.14 17.08
CA LEU A 156 -2.56 -18.17 17.99
C LEU A 156 -3.69 -18.82 18.76
N ASP A 157 -3.64 -20.15 18.85
CA ASP A 157 -4.62 -20.98 19.59
C ASP A 157 -6.08 -20.68 19.21
N ASN A 158 -6.31 -20.25 17.95
CA ASN A 158 -7.60 -19.77 17.44
C ASN A 158 -8.29 -18.71 18.31
N SER A 159 -7.51 -18.00 19.15
CA SER A 159 -8.06 -17.13 20.19
C SER A 159 -7.61 -15.68 20.09
N TYR A 160 -6.37 -15.38 19.68
CA TYR A 160 -5.93 -14.01 19.57
C TYR A 160 -5.00 -13.77 18.39
N ALA A 161 -5.20 -12.63 17.75
CA ALA A 161 -4.36 -12.17 16.66
C ALA A 161 -3.19 -11.34 17.20
N THR A 162 -2.02 -11.48 16.57
CA THR A 162 -0.83 -10.73 16.94
C THR A 162 -0.02 -10.33 15.70
N LEU A 163 0.67 -9.19 15.80
CA LEU A 163 1.65 -8.74 14.80
C LEU A 163 3.05 -9.14 15.25
N LYS A 164 3.76 -9.88 14.40
CA LYS A 164 5.14 -10.31 14.64
C LYS A 164 5.88 -10.48 13.33
N ARG A 165 7.23 -10.52 13.37
CA ARG A 165 8.03 -11.01 12.27
C ARG A 165 7.98 -12.53 12.23
N PHE A 166 7.73 -13.07 11.06
CA PHE A 166 7.65 -14.50 10.81
C PHE A 166 9.02 -15.07 10.48
N TYR A 167 9.36 -16.21 11.12
CA TYR A 167 10.54 -17.00 10.77
C TYR A 167 10.19 -18.49 10.83
N ARG A 168 10.37 -19.19 9.71
CA ARG A 168 10.26 -20.64 9.66
C ARG A 168 11.61 -21.24 10.00
N GLU A 169 11.68 -21.97 11.11
CA GLU A 169 12.83 -22.73 11.57
C GLU A 169 12.66 -24.21 11.15
N LYS A 170 13.60 -25.07 11.49
CA LYS A 170 13.63 -26.46 11.02
C LYS A 170 12.38 -27.27 11.43
N ASP A 171 11.92 -27.09 12.65
CA ASP A 171 10.84 -27.87 13.30
C ASP A 171 9.71 -27.02 13.87
N ARG A 172 9.78 -25.71 13.75
CA ARG A 172 8.81 -24.77 14.35
C ARG A 172 8.78 -23.43 13.62
N ILE A 173 7.82 -22.62 13.99
CA ILE A 173 7.73 -21.24 13.57
C ILE A 173 8.05 -20.34 14.75
N ARG A 174 8.92 -19.36 14.53
CA ARG A 174 9.21 -18.30 15.49
C ARG A 174 8.52 -17.03 15.04
N LEU A 175 7.66 -16.51 15.91
CA LEU A 175 7.01 -15.21 15.79
C LEU A 175 7.78 -14.22 16.65
N GLN A 176 8.61 -13.40 16.02
CA GLN A 176 9.55 -12.50 16.67
C GLN A 176 8.94 -11.12 16.87
N PRO A 177 8.78 -10.60 18.11
CA PRO A 177 8.47 -9.20 18.33
C PRO A 177 9.64 -8.31 17.89
N ALA A 178 9.34 -7.12 17.38
CA ALA A 178 10.29 -6.03 17.20
C ALA A 178 10.25 -5.12 18.45
N ASN A 179 10.54 -5.69 19.57
CA ASN A 179 10.63 -5.05 20.88
C ASN A 179 11.55 -5.88 21.78
N ALA A 180 12.70 -5.32 22.15
CA ALA A 180 13.73 -6.01 22.96
C ALA A 180 13.23 -6.46 24.34
N LYS A 181 12.14 -5.85 24.85
CA LYS A 181 11.53 -6.22 26.13
C LYS A 181 10.62 -7.46 26.04
N MET A 182 10.33 -7.94 24.83
CA MET A 182 9.40 -9.04 24.61
C MET A 182 10.13 -10.28 24.10
N LYS A 183 9.69 -11.46 24.54
CA LYS A 183 10.25 -12.74 24.09
C LYS A 183 9.58 -13.22 22.81
N PRO A 184 10.28 -13.96 21.94
CA PRO A 184 9.69 -14.64 20.80
C PRO A 184 8.63 -15.67 21.24
N ILE A 185 7.64 -15.87 20.38
CA ILE A 185 6.65 -16.94 20.51
C ILE A 185 7.07 -18.07 19.56
N TYR A 186 7.14 -19.28 20.08
CA TYR A 186 7.42 -20.47 19.28
C TYR A 186 6.16 -21.30 19.18
N THR A 187 5.80 -21.71 17.96
CA THR A 187 4.60 -22.48 17.67
C THR A 187 4.84 -23.40 16.48
N HIS A 188 4.04 -24.45 16.31
CA HIS A 188 4.16 -25.34 15.17
C HIS A 188 3.23 -24.95 14.02
N ASP A 189 2.05 -24.45 14.32
CA ASP A 189 1.02 -24.18 13.31
C ASP A 189 0.21 -22.90 13.65
N PRO A 190 0.79 -21.70 13.48
CA PRO A 190 0.01 -20.48 13.63
C PRO A 190 -0.85 -20.27 12.36
N LEU A 191 -2.10 -19.90 12.53
CA LEU A 191 -2.91 -19.48 11.39
C LEU A 191 -2.49 -18.09 10.92
N ILE A 192 -1.84 -18.00 9.78
CA ILE A 192 -1.44 -16.73 9.18
C ILE A 192 -2.63 -16.10 8.49
N GLN A 193 -3.09 -14.96 9.01
CA GLN A 193 -4.21 -14.18 8.48
C GLN A 193 -3.79 -13.26 7.32
N GLY A 194 -2.50 -12.93 7.22
CA GLY A 194 -1.95 -12.12 6.14
C GLY A 194 -0.61 -11.49 6.47
N ILE A 195 -0.08 -10.78 5.48
CA ILE A 195 1.22 -10.11 5.51
C ILE A 195 0.98 -8.60 5.50
N VAL A 196 1.65 -7.87 6.38
CA VAL A 196 1.60 -6.40 6.42
C VAL A 196 2.35 -5.82 5.21
N ARG A 197 1.68 -4.95 4.46
CA ARG A 197 2.22 -4.30 3.27
C ARG A 197 2.53 -2.83 3.49
N ALA A 198 1.79 -2.16 4.37
CA ALA A 198 2.00 -0.75 4.68
C ALA A 198 1.56 -0.43 6.11
N VAL A 199 2.11 0.66 6.62
CA VAL A 199 1.72 1.29 7.89
C VAL A 199 1.22 2.69 7.57
N ILE A 200 0.07 3.07 8.13
CA ILE A 200 -0.52 4.39 8.01
C ILE A 200 -0.68 4.98 9.40
N ARG A 201 -0.06 6.13 9.63
CA ARG A 201 -0.14 6.85 10.90
C ARG A 201 -0.83 8.19 10.70
N ASN A 202 -1.85 8.44 11.52
CA ASN A 202 -2.54 9.72 11.52
C ASN A 202 -2.05 10.57 12.71
N PHE A 203 -1.45 11.73 12.39
CA PHE A 203 -0.96 12.68 13.38
C PHE A 203 -1.98 13.76 13.78
N ARG A 204 -3.23 13.68 13.30
CA ARG A 204 -4.25 14.61 13.75
C ARG A 204 -4.55 14.34 15.23
N PRO A 205 -4.62 15.40 16.07
CA PRO A 205 -5.10 15.24 17.44
C PRO A 205 -6.49 14.60 17.38
N ARG A 206 -6.74 13.58 18.20
CA ARG A 206 -8.12 13.14 18.46
C ARG A 206 -8.87 14.38 18.94
N ALA A 207 -9.97 14.75 18.26
CA ALA A 207 -10.90 15.69 18.84
C ALA A 207 -11.27 15.13 20.21
N LEU A 208 -10.88 15.87 21.27
CA LEU A 208 -11.31 15.56 22.61
C LEU A 208 -12.83 15.61 22.57
N GLY A 209 -13.49 14.46 22.63
CA GLY A 209 -14.94 14.38 22.76
C GLY A 209 -15.31 15.17 24.02
N TYR A 210 -15.98 16.26 23.84
CA TYR A 210 -16.68 16.90 24.95
C TYR A 210 -17.76 15.93 25.40
N SER A 211 -17.61 15.44 26.62
CA SER A 211 -18.61 14.70 27.39
C SER A 211 -19.84 15.58 27.63
#